data_0bb09739e398b9d9536e6654f3c4bdc3
#
_entry.id   0bb09739e398b9d9536e6654f3c4bdc3
#
_cell.length_a   1.000
_cell.length_b   1.000
_cell.length_c   1.000
_cell.angle_alpha   90.00
_cell.angle_beta   90.00
_cell.angle_gamma   90.00
#
_symmetry.space_group_name_H-M   'P 1'
#
loop_
_entity.id
_entity.type
_entity.pdbx_description
1 polymer ?
#
loop_
_entity_poly.entity_id
_entity_poly.type
_entity_poly.pdbx_seq_one_letter_code
_entity_poly.pdbx_strand_id
1 'polypeptide(L)'
;LKHNIKTLVTLFTLFSSLSFITTADVLNGNFEAWTNASANHWTTVDSGLSVKQNTTTVKTGSSSASITVNTGTQSSTDFLQNIAVTAGQSYDFSVWLYHTEGGLKGRLYADGYQGYSNPNLVNQWQQITYTYSAITTKEIAVGLRFYDTAGFDGAETVFIDDFTPSASTGTGGNSTCSSNDVIFSLITDQYGAETSWTITDSNNTEQASGNNYSNSTSYSENICLLDGDYTFTINDSYGDGICCEYGNGSYDISLANISLVSGATFTQTESKTFTLSSVGNTGGGSSGDPGNYYQNISTQTGYTLKTDLHDLIKTHSAQGYGAIWTFYANHSLDTYFENDGSILDIYAEKPFGSDSYSYTKVTDQCGNYSGEGGCYNREHSFPKSWFGGKIEPMNSDIHHIFATDGYVNSKRGSYPYGEVASATFTSSNNTKLGTATIALGYSSTVFEPIDEFKGDLARAHLYMATRYENVISNWQTNSTYSDAILDGSNNKVFETWQLNMLLRWHANDPVSQKEIDRNEAAYSHQGNRNPFIDHPEYVDKIWAVN
;
A
#
# COMPACT_ATOMS: atom_id res chain seq x y z
N LEU A 1 -73.96 -4.00 -35.55
CA LEU A 1 -72.53 -3.63 -35.88
C LEU A 1 -71.68 -3.97 -34.69
N LYS A 2 -70.88 -5.04 -34.81
CA LYS A 2 -69.93 -5.49 -33.80
C LYS A 2 -68.52 -4.84 -34.09
N HIS A 3 -67.97 -4.11 -33.15
CA HIS A 3 -66.61 -3.66 -33.23
C HIS A 3 -65.72 -4.53 -32.33
N ASN A 4 -64.81 -5.23 -32.96
CA ASN A 4 -63.78 -6.01 -32.29
C ASN A 4 -62.58 -5.06 -31.90
N ILE A 5 -62.35 -4.91 -30.63
CA ILE A 5 -61.14 -4.29 -30.11
C ILE A 5 -60.11 -5.38 -29.90
N LYS A 6 -59.05 -5.39 -30.69
CA LYS A 6 -57.83 -6.21 -30.46
C LYS A 6 -56.94 -5.51 -29.46
N THR A 7 -56.83 -6.07 -28.27
CA THR A 7 -55.88 -5.67 -27.26
C THR A 7 -54.49 -6.18 -27.66
N LEU A 8 -53.55 -5.25 -27.93
CA LEU A 8 -52.16 -5.55 -28.20
C LEU A 8 -51.43 -5.64 -26.84
N VAL A 9 -51.05 -6.84 -26.42
CA VAL A 9 -50.22 -7.06 -25.25
C VAL A 9 -48.75 -6.88 -25.69
N THR A 10 -48.15 -5.76 -25.29
CA THR A 10 -46.72 -5.51 -25.49
C THR A 10 -45.98 -6.17 -24.33
N LEU A 11 -45.26 -7.23 -24.62
CA LEU A 11 -44.38 -7.93 -23.69
C LEU A 11 -43.09 -7.10 -23.53
N PHE A 12 -42.95 -6.36 -22.42
CA PHE A 12 -41.72 -5.73 -22.03
C PHE A 12 -40.81 -6.81 -21.47
N THR A 13 -39.84 -7.27 -22.23
CA THR A 13 -38.71 -8.06 -21.73
C THR A 13 -37.74 -7.13 -21.00
N LEU A 14 -37.75 -7.20 -19.67
CA LEU A 14 -36.77 -6.58 -18.82
C LEU A 14 -35.43 -7.34 -19.01
N PHE A 15 -34.54 -6.80 -19.80
CA PHE A 15 -33.14 -7.23 -19.76
C PHE A 15 -32.50 -6.67 -18.47
N SER A 16 -32.43 -7.50 -17.44
CA SER A 16 -31.55 -7.23 -16.32
C SER A 16 -30.11 -7.41 -16.82
N SER A 17 -29.41 -6.30 -17.04
CA SER A 17 -27.96 -6.33 -17.20
C SER A 17 -27.36 -6.75 -15.85
N LEU A 18 -27.00 -8.02 -15.71
CA LEU A 18 -26.06 -8.45 -14.69
C LEU A 18 -24.73 -7.77 -15.03
N SER A 19 -24.36 -6.74 -14.29
CA SER A 19 -22.99 -6.25 -14.27
C SER A 19 -22.14 -7.30 -13.58
N PHE A 20 -21.42 -8.10 -14.35
CA PHE A 20 -20.33 -8.89 -13.82
C PHE A 20 -19.20 -7.90 -13.50
N ILE A 21 -18.90 -7.70 -12.22
CA ILE A 21 -17.64 -7.10 -11.80
C ILE A 21 -16.59 -8.17 -12.09
N THR A 22 -15.92 -8.07 -13.23
CA THR A 22 -14.75 -8.90 -13.54
C THR A 22 -13.53 -8.19 -12.97
N THR A 23 -12.84 -8.83 -12.03
CA THR A 23 -11.47 -8.46 -11.69
C THR A 23 -10.62 -8.56 -12.95
N ALA A 24 -9.66 -7.65 -13.14
CA ALA A 24 -8.78 -7.67 -14.30
C ALA A 24 -7.72 -8.75 -14.12
N ASP A 25 -8.11 -10.00 -14.29
CA ASP A 25 -7.21 -11.12 -14.20
C ASP A 25 -6.63 -11.46 -15.57
N VAL A 26 -5.33 -11.66 -15.63
CA VAL A 26 -4.67 -12.31 -16.76
C VAL A 26 -4.94 -13.81 -16.65
N LEU A 27 -5.84 -14.32 -17.48
CA LEU A 27 -6.23 -15.72 -17.45
C LEU A 27 -5.07 -16.61 -17.90
N ASN A 28 -4.80 -17.69 -17.15
CA ASN A 28 -3.68 -18.60 -17.40
C ASN A 28 -2.34 -17.86 -17.54
N GLY A 29 -2.09 -16.87 -16.68
CA GLY A 29 -0.81 -16.14 -16.65
C GLY A 29 0.35 -17.01 -16.16
N ASN A 30 0.06 -18.07 -15.39
CA ASN A 30 1.02 -19.09 -14.93
C ASN A 30 1.27 -20.21 -15.96
N PHE A 31 0.67 -20.15 -17.14
CA PHE A 31 0.83 -21.08 -18.27
C PHE A 31 0.68 -22.58 -17.91
N GLU A 32 -0.17 -22.91 -16.93
CA GLU A 32 -0.45 -24.31 -16.57
C GLU A 32 -1.54 -24.95 -17.44
N ALA A 33 -2.43 -24.15 -18.05
CA ALA A 33 -3.56 -24.63 -18.84
C ALA A 33 -3.29 -24.57 -20.34
N TRP A 34 -3.21 -25.75 -20.98
CA TRP A 34 -2.95 -25.89 -22.41
C TRP A 34 -3.98 -26.79 -23.08
N THR A 35 -4.42 -26.44 -24.29
CA THR A 35 -5.33 -27.22 -25.10
C THR A 35 -4.83 -27.28 -26.53
N ASN A 36 -4.63 -28.47 -27.08
CA ASN A 36 -4.11 -28.68 -28.45
C ASN A 36 -2.81 -27.89 -28.74
N ALA A 37 -1.90 -27.89 -27.78
CA ALA A 37 -0.62 -27.16 -27.82
C ALA A 37 -0.73 -25.62 -27.83
N SER A 38 -1.89 -25.07 -27.52
CA SER A 38 -2.07 -23.62 -27.37
C SER A 38 -2.27 -23.27 -25.90
N ALA A 39 -1.67 -22.18 -25.42
CA ALA A 39 -1.92 -21.64 -24.09
C ALA A 39 -3.35 -21.13 -24.01
N ASN A 40 -4.15 -21.66 -23.07
CA ASN A 40 -5.54 -21.28 -22.91
C ASN A 40 -5.63 -19.78 -22.58
N HIS A 41 -6.65 -19.11 -23.13
CA HIS A 41 -6.91 -17.67 -22.99
C HIS A 41 -5.93 -16.71 -23.68
N TRP A 42 -4.80 -17.20 -24.17
CA TRP A 42 -3.88 -16.42 -25.00
C TRP A 42 -4.24 -16.62 -26.47
N THR A 43 -5.05 -15.72 -26.99
CA THR A 43 -5.64 -15.88 -28.35
C THR A 43 -4.94 -15.06 -29.43
N THR A 44 -4.15 -14.06 -29.04
CA THR A 44 -3.48 -13.17 -30.00
C THR A 44 -2.02 -13.57 -30.10
N VAL A 45 -1.71 -14.38 -31.11
CA VAL A 45 -0.35 -14.80 -31.43
C VAL A 45 -0.06 -14.39 -32.88
N ASP A 46 0.89 -13.50 -33.04
CA ASP A 46 1.32 -13.05 -34.36
C ASP A 46 2.10 -14.13 -35.13
N SER A 47 2.15 -14.02 -36.45
CA SER A 47 2.77 -14.99 -37.34
C SER A 47 4.28 -15.13 -37.18
N GLY A 48 4.94 -14.16 -36.55
CA GLY A 48 6.37 -14.18 -36.23
C GLY A 48 6.75 -14.95 -34.98
N LEU A 49 5.77 -15.53 -34.27
CA LEU A 49 5.96 -16.28 -33.03
C LEU A 49 5.55 -17.74 -33.21
N SER A 50 6.24 -18.63 -32.49
CA SER A 50 5.80 -20.01 -32.25
C SER A 50 5.75 -20.25 -30.73
N VAL A 51 4.55 -20.49 -30.21
CA VAL A 51 4.32 -20.68 -28.78
C VAL A 51 4.05 -22.15 -28.48
N LYS A 52 4.71 -22.71 -27.45
CA LYS A 52 4.57 -24.11 -27.03
C LYS A 52 4.63 -24.22 -25.51
N GLN A 53 3.99 -25.25 -24.97
CA GLN A 53 4.18 -25.65 -23.58
C GLN A 53 5.62 -26.11 -23.35
N ASN A 54 6.21 -25.65 -22.26
CA ASN A 54 7.51 -26.11 -21.79
C ASN A 54 7.38 -26.63 -20.35
N THR A 55 8.06 -27.72 -20.04
CA THR A 55 8.04 -28.37 -18.71
C THR A 55 9.45 -28.54 -18.13
N THR A 56 10.44 -27.88 -18.70
CA THR A 56 11.86 -28.01 -18.29
C THR A 56 12.43 -26.70 -17.74
N THR A 57 12.09 -25.57 -18.35
CA THR A 57 12.49 -24.24 -17.90
C THR A 57 11.23 -23.53 -17.39
N VAL A 58 10.92 -23.75 -16.13
CA VAL A 58 9.69 -23.28 -15.46
C VAL A 58 10.08 -22.39 -14.30
N LYS A 59 9.38 -21.29 -14.11
CA LYS A 59 9.62 -20.39 -12.97
C LYS A 59 8.87 -20.90 -11.74
N THR A 60 7.57 -21.19 -11.89
CA THR A 60 6.73 -21.80 -10.86
C THR A 60 5.81 -22.86 -11.48
N GLY A 61 5.22 -23.72 -10.66
CA GLY A 61 4.32 -24.77 -11.16
C GLY A 61 5.01 -25.87 -11.94
N SER A 62 4.33 -26.38 -12.97
CA SER A 62 4.75 -27.52 -13.80
C SER A 62 4.99 -27.17 -15.27
N SER A 63 4.57 -26.01 -15.73
CA SER A 63 4.80 -25.56 -17.11
C SER A 63 4.95 -24.04 -17.27
N SER A 64 5.64 -23.64 -18.31
CA SER A 64 5.82 -22.26 -18.77
C SER A 64 5.50 -22.17 -20.26
N ALA A 65 5.43 -20.96 -20.82
CA ALA A 65 5.33 -20.79 -22.26
C ALA A 65 6.73 -20.60 -22.88
N SER A 66 7.08 -21.49 -23.84
CA SER A 66 8.24 -21.36 -24.71
C SER A 66 7.84 -20.58 -25.96
N ILE A 67 8.38 -19.39 -26.15
CA ILE A 67 8.11 -18.52 -27.29
C ILE A 67 9.36 -18.47 -28.18
N THR A 68 9.26 -19.01 -29.37
CA THR A 68 10.31 -18.86 -30.39
C THR A 68 9.91 -17.70 -31.31
N VAL A 69 10.76 -16.69 -31.37
CA VAL A 69 10.60 -15.51 -32.22
C VAL A 69 11.35 -15.78 -33.54
N ASN A 70 10.61 -15.80 -34.65
CA ASN A 70 11.12 -16.20 -35.95
C ASN A 70 11.37 -15.02 -36.90
N THR A 71 11.24 -13.80 -36.43
CA THR A 71 11.41 -12.59 -37.24
C THR A 71 11.83 -11.40 -36.38
N GLY A 72 12.65 -10.52 -36.96
CA GLY A 72 12.94 -9.20 -36.38
C GLY A 72 11.88 -8.15 -36.71
N THR A 73 10.78 -8.51 -37.39
CA THR A 73 9.69 -7.58 -37.71
C THR A 73 8.77 -7.43 -36.51
N GLN A 74 8.97 -6.38 -35.73
CA GLN A 74 8.30 -6.13 -34.44
C GLN A 74 6.78 -6.09 -34.52
N SER A 75 6.19 -5.70 -35.65
CA SER A 75 4.72 -5.70 -35.84
C SER A 75 4.11 -7.11 -35.97
N SER A 76 4.93 -8.15 -35.90
CA SER A 76 4.52 -9.56 -36.02
C SER A 76 4.99 -10.40 -34.83
N THR A 77 5.27 -9.79 -33.68
CA THR A 77 5.89 -10.44 -32.51
C THR A 77 5.12 -10.19 -31.20
N ASP A 78 3.80 -9.97 -31.30
CA ASP A 78 2.95 -9.76 -30.14
C ASP A 78 2.37 -11.09 -29.62
N PHE A 79 2.43 -11.26 -28.30
CA PHE A 79 1.77 -12.33 -27.57
C PHE A 79 0.90 -11.72 -26.47
N LEU A 80 -0.41 -11.61 -26.72
CA LEU A 80 -1.33 -10.78 -25.95
C LEU A 80 -2.62 -11.54 -25.59
N GLN A 81 -3.31 -11.02 -24.58
CA GLN A 81 -4.73 -11.28 -24.32
C GLN A 81 -5.44 -9.98 -23.95
N ASN A 82 -6.78 -9.97 -24.02
CA ASN A 82 -7.58 -8.85 -23.57
C ASN A 82 -8.14 -9.12 -22.18
N ILE A 83 -8.12 -8.10 -21.33
CA ILE A 83 -8.69 -8.12 -19.98
C ILE A 83 -9.55 -6.88 -19.76
N ALA A 84 -10.56 -6.99 -18.91
CA ALA A 84 -11.39 -5.85 -18.54
C ALA A 84 -10.77 -5.10 -17.35
N VAL A 85 -10.67 -3.77 -17.46
CA VAL A 85 -10.21 -2.90 -16.37
C VAL A 85 -11.31 -1.92 -15.98
N THR A 86 -11.35 -1.54 -14.72
CA THR A 86 -12.37 -0.65 -14.15
C THR A 86 -11.77 0.73 -13.87
N ALA A 87 -12.46 1.79 -14.24
CA ALA A 87 -12.02 3.17 -13.97
C ALA A 87 -11.72 3.38 -12.48
N GLY A 88 -10.63 4.08 -12.19
CA GLY A 88 -10.18 4.37 -10.83
C GLY A 88 -9.42 3.23 -10.14
N GLN A 89 -9.24 2.07 -10.80
CA GLN A 89 -8.44 0.96 -10.25
C GLN A 89 -7.03 0.97 -10.82
N SER A 90 -6.08 0.54 -10.00
CA SER A 90 -4.69 0.29 -10.41
C SER A 90 -4.44 -1.22 -10.45
N TYR A 91 -3.63 -1.64 -11.42
CA TYR A 91 -3.31 -3.04 -11.70
C TYR A 91 -1.81 -3.20 -11.83
N ASP A 92 -1.22 -4.04 -10.99
CA ASP A 92 0.22 -4.32 -11.01
C ASP A 92 0.49 -5.50 -11.93
N PHE A 93 0.92 -5.18 -13.14
CA PHE A 93 1.35 -6.19 -14.11
C PHE A 93 2.79 -6.58 -13.86
N SER A 94 3.04 -7.88 -13.84
CA SER A 94 4.40 -8.41 -13.88
C SER A 94 4.46 -9.68 -14.72
N VAL A 95 5.65 -9.99 -15.25
CA VAL A 95 5.90 -11.23 -15.98
C VAL A 95 7.35 -11.62 -15.83
N TRP A 96 7.60 -12.92 -15.65
CA TRP A 96 8.93 -13.46 -15.65
C TRP A 96 9.34 -13.90 -17.04
N LEU A 97 10.57 -13.52 -17.44
CA LEU A 97 11.19 -13.90 -18.72
C LEU A 97 12.53 -14.59 -18.47
N TYR A 98 12.84 -15.55 -19.32
CA TYR A 98 14.12 -16.24 -19.34
C TYR A 98 14.64 -16.28 -20.77
N HIS A 99 15.72 -15.56 -21.04
CA HIS A 99 16.37 -15.54 -22.33
C HIS A 99 17.38 -16.68 -22.47
N THR A 100 17.36 -17.40 -23.61
CA THR A 100 18.34 -18.44 -23.88
C THR A 100 19.62 -17.87 -24.50
N GLU A 101 19.49 -16.77 -25.18
CA GLU A 101 20.57 -16.00 -25.83
C GLU A 101 20.22 -14.50 -25.78
N GLY A 102 21.13 -13.64 -26.25
CA GLY A 102 21.02 -12.18 -26.08
C GLY A 102 20.49 -11.42 -27.29
N GLY A 103 19.93 -12.11 -28.27
CA GLY A 103 19.47 -11.52 -29.56
C GLY A 103 18.11 -10.85 -29.49
N LEU A 104 17.35 -11.02 -28.43
CA LEU A 104 15.99 -10.46 -28.23
C LEU A 104 15.84 -9.74 -26.91
N LYS A 105 14.87 -8.82 -26.86
CA LYS A 105 14.31 -8.28 -25.64
C LYS A 105 12.78 -8.32 -25.70
N GLY A 106 12.14 -8.74 -24.62
CA GLY A 106 10.69 -8.65 -24.42
C GLY A 106 10.31 -7.27 -23.89
N ARG A 107 9.19 -6.74 -24.33
CA ARG A 107 8.61 -5.50 -23.84
C ARG A 107 7.22 -5.76 -23.32
N LEU A 108 6.98 -5.40 -22.07
CA LEU A 108 5.66 -5.51 -21.46
C LEU A 108 4.68 -4.58 -22.20
N TYR A 109 3.49 -5.09 -22.49
CA TYR A 109 2.38 -4.34 -23.03
C TYR A 109 1.21 -4.37 -22.05
N ALA A 110 0.73 -3.19 -21.63
CA ALA A 110 -0.47 -3.01 -20.84
C ALA A 110 -1.12 -1.70 -21.28
N ASP A 111 -2.09 -1.79 -22.22
CA ASP A 111 -2.72 -0.64 -22.89
C ASP A 111 -1.70 0.34 -23.51
N GLY A 112 -0.50 -0.15 -23.77
CA GLY A 112 0.64 0.60 -24.29
C GLY A 112 1.95 -0.11 -23.97
N TYR A 113 3.02 0.33 -24.62
CA TYR A 113 4.34 -0.26 -24.46
C TYR A 113 5.05 0.26 -23.21
N GLN A 114 5.47 -0.65 -22.35
CA GLN A 114 6.09 -0.39 -21.05
C GLN A 114 7.58 -0.78 -21.06
N GLY A 115 8.13 -1.22 -19.91
CA GLY A 115 9.51 -1.58 -19.70
C GLY A 115 9.98 -2.78 -20.56
N TYR A 116 11.30 -2.88 -20.74
CA TYR A 116 11.95 -3.97 -21.47
C TYR A 116 12.63 -4.95 -20.52
N SER A 117 12.74 -6.22 -20.96
CA SER A 117 13.71 -7.16 -20.39
C SER A 117 15.15 -6.75 -20.76
N ASN A 118 16.10 -7.21 -19.95
CA ASN A 118 17.52 -7.04 -20.22
C ASN A 118 18.04 -8.24 -21.04
N PRO A 119 18.37 -8.08 -22.33
CA PRO A 119 18.83 -9.19 -23.18
C PRO A 119 20.19 -9.75 -22.78
N ASN A 120 20.95 -9.04 -21.94
CA ASN A 120 22.25 -9.54 -21.43
C ASN A 120 22.10 -10.50 -20.24
N LEU A 121 20.90 -10.63 -19.66
CA LEU A 121 20.59 -11.58 -18.60
C LEU A 121 20.08 -12.88 -19.23
N VAL A 122 21.01 -13.69 -19.74
CA VAL A 122 20.71 -15.00 -20.35
C VAL A 122 20.81 -16.12 -19.33
N ASN A 123 20.04 -17.21 -19.54
CA ASN A 123 20.01 -18.40 -18.71
C ASN A 123 19.64 -18.13 -17.24
N GLN A 124 18.82 -17.07 -17.00
CA GLN A 124 18.26 -16.75 -15.70
C GLN A 124 16.91 -16.04 -15.85
N TRP A 125 16.05 -16.20 -14.87
CA TRP A 125 14.77 -15.51 -14.79
C TRP A 125 14.95 -14.04 -14.41
N GLN A 126 14.23 -13.16 -15.08
CA GLN A 126 14.13 -11.74 -14.78
C GLN A 126 12.67 -11.32 -14.84
N GLN A 127 12.28 -10.36 -14.03
CA GLN A 127 10.92 -9.85 -13.98
C GLN A 127 10.82 -8.46 -14.60
N ILE A 128 9.75 -8.23 -15.37
CA ILE A 128 9.33 -6.89 -15.80
C ILE A 128 8.04 -6.56 -15.05
N THR A 129 7.94 -5.36 -14.52
CA THR A 129 6.79 -4.88 -13.74
C THR A 129 6.27 -3.57 -14.29
N TYR A 130 4.97 -3.32 -14.15
CA TYR A 130 4.33 -2.05 -14.48
C TYR A 130 2.99 -1.87 -13.78
N THR A 131 2.79 -0.74 -13.10
CA THR A 131 1.50 -0.36 -12.53
C THR A 131 0.68 0.41 -13.55
N TYR A 132 -0.47 -0.11 -13.93
CA TYR A 132 -1.43 0.52 -14.83
C TYR A 132 -2.59 1.12 -14.04
N SER A 133 -2.83 2.43 -14.16
CA SER A 133 -3.98 3.10 -13.55
C SER A 133 -5.07 3.34 -14.60
N ALA A 134 -6.21 2.67 -14.44
CA ALA A 134 -7.32 2.74 -15.37
C ALA A 134 -8.13 4.02 -15.17
N ILE A 135 -8.08 4.94 -16.11
CA ILE A 135 -8.88 6.19 -16.08
C ILE A 135 -10.32 5.99 -16.62
N THR A 136 -10.57 4.89 -17.32
CA THR A 136 -11.90 4.53 -17.85
C THR A 136 -12.09 3.02 -17.75
N THR A 137 -13.34 2.59 -17.49
CA THR A 137 -13.70 1.17 -17.60
C THR A 137 -13.70 0.75 -19.06
N LYS A 138 -12.83 -0.19 -19.43
CA LYS A 138 -12.67 -0.69 -20.80
C LYS A 138 -11.96 -2.04 -20.82
N GLU A 139 -11.93 -2.69 -21.99
CA GLU A 139 -10.97 -3.76 -22.24
C GLU A 139 -9.61 -3.17 -22.67
N ILE A 140 -8.54 -3.75 -22.17
CA ILE A 140 -7.18 -3.44 -22.58
C ILE A 140 -6.47 -4.72 -23.04
N ALA A 141 -5.53 -4.59 -23.97
CA ALA A 141 -4.62 -5.67 -24.30
C ALA A 141 -3.44 -5.67 -23.31
N VAL A 142 -3.06 -6.87 -22.86
CA VAL A 142 -1.89 -7.10 -22.00
C VAL A 142 -1.05 -8.26 -22.54
N GLY A 143 0.26 -8.22 -22.32
CA GLY A 143 1.16 -9.28 -22.74
C GLY A 143 2.57 -8.78 -23.07
N LEU A 144 3.17 -9.33 -24.10
CA LEU A 144 4.55 -9.03 -24.51
C LEU A 144 4.64 -8.77 -26.00
N ARG A 145 5.52 -7.84 -26.39
CA ARG A 145 6.09 -7.72 -27.74
C ARG A 145 7.58 -7.97 -27.69
N PHE A 146 8.10 -8.69 -28.68
CA PHE A 146 9.52 -8.98 -28.78
C PHE A 146 10.20 -8.09 -29.84
N TYR A 147 11.42 -7.69 -29.55
CA TYR A 147 12.25 -6.83 -30.36
C TYR A 147 13.62 -7.47 -30.57
N ASP A 148 14.09 -7.49 -31.77
CA ASP A 148 15.46 -7.91 -32.11
C ASP A 148 16.50 -6.94 -31.53
N THR A 149 17.65 -7.47 -31.20
CA THR A 149 18.84 -6.73 -30.78
C THR A 149 20.03 -7.18 -31.63
N ALA A 150 21.18 -6.53 -31.46
CA ALA A 150 22.39 -6.95 -32.13
C ALA A 150 22.75 -8.39 -31.74
N GLY A 151 22.77 -9.31 -32.73
CA GLY A 151 23.01 -10.73 -32.48
C GLY A 151 21.82 -11.64 -32.83
N PHE A 152 20.63 -11.10 -33.08
CA PHE A 152 19.49 -11.90 -33.52
C PHE A 152 19.78 -12.54 -34.87
N ASP A 153 19.73 -13.86 -34.95
CA ASP A 153 20.11 -14.67 -36.12
C ASP A 153 18.92 -15.22 -36.92
N GLY A 154 17.69 -14.81 -36.53
CA GLY A 154 16.44 -15.19 -37.21
C GLY A 154 15.57 -16.18 -36.47
N ALA A 155 16.02 -16.72 -35.34
CA ALA A 155 15.19 -17.52 -34.41
C ALA A 155 15.81 -17.55 -33.02
N GLU A 156 15.08 -17.04 -32.01
CA GLU A 156 15.49 -17.12 -30.61
C GLU A 156 14.30 -17.55 -29.72
N THR A 157 14.58 -18.35 -28.68
CA THR A 157 13.58 -18.82 -27.76
C THR A 157 13.68 -18.08 -26.44
N VAL A 158 12.53 -17.56 -25.96
CA VAL A 158 12.34 -16.96 -24.64
C VAL A 158 11.30 -17.78 -23.90
N PHE A 159 11.53 -18.10 -22.63
CA PHE A 159 10.49 -18.66 -21.78
C PHE A 159 9.84 -17.54 -20.99
N ILE A 160 8.52 -17.62 -20.84
CA ILE A 160 7.74 -16.70 -20.02
C ILE A 160 6.87 -17.47 -19.04
N ASP A 161 6.68 -16.89 -17.85
CA ASP A 161 5.90 -17.50 -16.79
C ASP A 161 5.35 -16.43 -15.85
N ASP A 162 4.35 -16.79 -15.04
CA ASP A 162 3.76 -15.95 -13.99
C ASP A 162 3.44 -14.53 -14.45
N PHE A 163 2.63 -14.41 -15.49
CA PHE A 163 2.09 -13.13 -15.88
C PHE A 163 0.95 -12.75 -14.95
N THR A 164 1.14 -11.73 -14.12
CA THR A 164 0.17 -11.27 -13.11
C THR A 164 -0.50 -9.95 -13.55
N PRO A 165 -1.61 -9.57 -12.95
CA PRO A 165 -2.43 -10.33 -12.01
C PRO A 165 -3.05 -11.55 -12.69
N SER A 166 -2.90 -12.75 -12.12
CA SER A 166 -3.40 -13.99 -12.72
C SER A 166 -4.57 -14.54 -11.92
N ALA A 167 -5.64 -14.97 -12.63
CA ALA A 167 -6.61 -15.85 -12.03
C ALA A 167 -5.97 -17.22 -11.77
N SER A 168 -5.97 -17.68 -10.54
CA SER A 168 -5.44 -18.99 -10.16
C SER A 168 -6.26 -20.10 -10.79
N THR A 169 -5.72 -20.81 -11.82
CA THR A 169 -6.30 -22.04 -12.35
C THR A 169 -5.74 -23.25 -11.60
N GLY A 170 -6.10 -23.38 -10.34
CA GLY A 170 -5.91 -24.64 -9.63
C GLY A 170 -6.90 -25.67 -10.14
N THR A 171 -6.43 -26.85 -10.61
CA THR A 171 -7.26 -28.05 -10.85
C THR A 171 -7.82 -28.53 -9.52
N GLY A 172 -9.04 -28.13 -9.23
CA GLY A 172 -9.76 -28.64 -8.07
C GLY A 172 -10.52 -27.55 -7.33
N GLY A 173 -11.73 -27.25 -7.77
CA GLY A 173 -12.73 -26.56 -6.96
C GLY A 173 -12.66 -25.04 -7.02
N ASN A 174 -13.63 -24.48 -7.70
CA ASN A 174 -14.11 -23.11 -7.62
C ASN A 174 -13.91 -22.49 -6.22
N SER A 175 -12.94 -21.59 -6.06
CA SER A 175 -13.01 -20.61 -4.98
C SER A 175 -12.34 -19.30 -5.41
N THR A 176 -13.18 -18.34 -5.82
CA THR A 176 -12.97 -16.98 -5.33
C THR A 176 -12.65 -17.13 -3.84
N CYS A 177 -11.53 -16.56 -3.36
CA CYS A 177 -11.33 -16.48 -1.93
C CYS A 177 -12.54 -15.71 -1.37
N SER A 178 -13.50 -16.43 -0.84
CA SER A 178 -14.72 -15.86 -0.27
C SER A 178 -14.47 -15.29 1.13
N SER A 179 -13.19 -15.17 1.52
CA SER A 179 -12.74 -14.82 2.86
C SER A 179 -11.60 -13.80 2.79
N ASN A 180 -10.45 -14.11 3.36
CA ASN A 180 -9.35 -13.16 3.45
C ASN A 180 -8.21 -13.59 2.52
N ASP A 181 -7.89 -12.75 1.54
CA ASP A 181 -6.74 -12.93 0.65
C ASP A 181 -5.50 -12.31 1.31
N VAL A 182 -4.79 -13.16 2.06
CA VAL A 182 -3.64 -12.75 2.86
C VAL A 182 -2.37 -12.86 2.02
N ILE A 183 -1.53 -11.83 2.05
CA ILE A 183 -0.24 -11.83 1.37
C ILE A 183 0.85 -12.16 2.41
N PHE A 184 1.57 -13.24 2.19
CA PHE A 184 2.81 -13.54 2.90
C PHE A 184 4.01 -13.08 2.08
N SER A 185 4.87 -12.26 2.67
CA SER A 185 6.11 -11.78 2.09
C SER A 185 7.29 -12.27 2.91
N LEU A 186 8.36 -12.72 2.25
CA LEU A 186 9.58 -13.19 2.88
C LEU A 186 10.80 -12.65 2.11
N ILE A 187 11.74 -12.10 2.83
CA ILE A 187 13.10 -11.83 2.33
C ILE A 187 14.03 -12.74 3.11
N THR A 188 14.74 -13.62 2.41
CA THR A 188 15.72 -14.51 3.03
C THR A 188 17.08 -13.84 3.16
N ASP A 189 17.86 -14.28 4.14
CA ASP A 189 19.27 -13.95 4.27
C ASP A 189 20.16 -14.78 3.32
N GLN A 190 21.45 -14.92 3.62
CA GLN A 190 22.41 -15.69 2.80
C GLN A 190 22.24 -17.21 2.93
N TYR A 191 21.33 -17.69 3.77
CA TYR A 191 21.08 -19.10 4.06
C TYR A 191 19.60 -19.49 3.93
N GLY A 192 18.91 -18.99 2.91
CA GLY A 192 17.47 -19.15 2.69
C GLY A 192 16.95 -20.59 2.78
N ALA A 193 17.80 -21.61 2.51
CA ALA A 193 17.44 -23.02 2.63
C ALA A 193 17.18 -23.46 4.10
N GLU A 194 17.62 -22.69 5.07
CA GLU A 194 17.43 -22.96 6.50
C GLU A 194 16.07 -22.47 7.00
N THR A 195 15.44 -21.55 6.24
CA THR A 195 14.14 -20.94 6.56
C THR A 195 12.99 -21.84 6.14
N SER A 196 12.04 -22.02 7.04
CA SER A 196 10.73 -22.64 6.77
C SER A 196 9.65 -21.99 7.62
N TRP A 197 8.39 -22.06 7.17
CA TRP A 197 7.28 -21.48 7.93
C TRP A 197 5.99 -22.28 7.75
N THR A 198 5.06 -22.08 8.69
CA THR A 198 3.71 -22.65 8.65
C THR A 198 2.69 -21.65 9.17
N ILE A 199 1.47 -21.72 8.64
CA ILE A 199 0.27 -21.08 9.21
C ILE A 199 -0.68 -22.19 9.63
N THR A 200 -1.09 -22.20 10.90
CA THR A 200 -2.07 -23.14 11.44
C THR A 200 -3.29 -22.40 11.98
N ASP A 201 -4.46 -23.03 11.89
CA ASP A 201 -5.69 -22.53 12.52
C ASP A 201 -5.74 -22.81 14.03
N SER A 202 -6.80 -22.36 14.71
CA SER A 202 -7.02 -22.58 16.15
C SER A 202 -7.10 -24.05 16.57
N ASN A 203 -7.27 -24.98 15.62
CA ASN A 203 -7.27 -26.43 15.84
C ASN A 203 -5.89 -27.05 15.56
N ASN A 204 -4.85 -26.25 15.34
CA ASN A 204 -3.52 -26.64 14.87
C ASN A 204 -3.52 -27.39 13.52
N THR A 205 -4.52 -27.12 12.66
CA THR A 205 -4.53 -27.65 11.29
C THR A 205 -3.74 -26.70 10.39
N GLU A 206 -2.76 -27.25 9.66
CA GLU A 206 -1.95 -26.48 8.71
C GLU A 206 -2.83 -25.95 7.56
N GLN A 207 -2.75 -24.66 7.32
CA GLN A 207 -3.47 -23.95 6.26
C GLN A 207 -2.54 -23.55 5.11
N ALA A 208 -1.27 -23.27 5.44
CA ALA A 208 -0.22 -22.95 4.49
C ALA A 208 1.15 -23.21 5.09
N SER A 209 2.14 -23.49 4.25
CA SER A 209 3.54 -23.66 4.67
C SER A 209 4.50 -23.44 3.51
N GLY A 210 5.78 -23.13 3.83
CA GLY A 210 6.82 -22.98 2.84
C GLY A 210 8.21 -23.34 3.36
N ASN A 211 9.08 -23.78 2.43
CA ASN A 211 10.48 -24.15 2.71
C ASN A 211 11.31 -24.15 1.43
N ASN A 212 12.60 -24.50 1.55
CA ASN A 212 13.56 -24.62 0.43
C ASN A 212 13.77 -23.32 -0.36
N TYR A 213 13.89 -22.22 0.32
CA TYR A 213 14.11 -20.90 -0.26
C TYR A 213 15.55 -20.70 -0.78
N SER A 214 15.71 -19.88 -1.80
CA SER A 214 17.03 -19.44 -2.28
C SER A 214 17.59 -18.34 -1.38
N ASN A 215 18.92 -18.20 -1.36
CA ASN A 215 19.63 -17.21 -0.56
C ASN A 215 19.34 -15.77 -1.04
N SER A 216 19.22 -14.82 -0.11
CA SER A 216 19.07 -13.38 -0.37
C SER A 216 18.00 -13.08 -1.42
N THR A 217 16.85 -13.72 -1.32
CA THR A 217 15.77 -13.69 -2.30
C THR A 217 14.47 -13.25 -1.64
N SER A 218 13.69 -12.41 -2.35
CA SER A 218 12.36 -12.00 -1.92
C SER A 218 11.28 -12.90 -2.51
N TYR A 219 10.30 -13.25 -1.69
CA TYR A 219 9.15 -14.09 -2.03
C TYR A 219 7.87 -13.38 -1.62
N SER A 220 6.79 -13.63 -2.37
CA SER A 220 5.44 -13.17 -2.03
C SER A 220 4.44 -14.23 -2.46
N GLU A 221 3.54 -14.61 -1.56
CA GLU A 221 2.50 -15.63 -1.79
C GLU A 221 1.14 -15.12 -1.33
N ASN A 222 0.10 -15.34 -2.14
CA ASN A 222 -1.28 -15.09 -1.76
C ASN A 222 -1.86 -16.35 -1.12
N ILE A 223 -2.35 -16.23 0.10
CA ILE A 223 -2.90 -17.32 0.91
C ILE A 223 -4.35 -17.01 1.24
N CYS A 224 -5.27 -17.85 0.75
CA CYS A 224 -6.69 -17.70 1.06
C CYS A 224 -7.02 -18.35 2.40
N LEU A 225 -7.36 -17.55 3.40
CA LEU A 225 -7.72 -18.02 4.73
C LEU A 225 -9.15 -17.64 5.09
N LEU A 226 -9.88 -18.54 5.73
CA LEU A 226 -11.21 -18.25 6.28
C LEU A 226 -11.09 -17.29 7.46
N ASP A 227 -12.23 -16.76 7.92
CA ASP A 227 -12.26 -16.08 9.22
C ASP A 227 -11.88 -17.04 10.34
N GLY A 228 -11.06 -16.57 11.27
CA GLY A 228 -10.57 -17.36 12.39
C GLY A 228 -9.27 -16.83 12.97
N ASP A 229 -8.85 -17.51 14.04
CA ASP A 229 -7.56 -17.26 14.69
C ASP A 229 -6.50 -18.18 14.09
N TYR A 230 -5.35 -17.60 13.77
CA TYR A 230 -4.22 -18.29 13.14
C TYR A 230 -2.94 -18.08 13.93
N THR A 231 -2.07 -19.07 13.84
CA THR A 231 -0.69 -18.98 14.33
C THR A 231 0.27 -19.13 13.15
N PHE A 232 1.04 -18.10 12.89
CA PHE A 232 2.19 -18.17 12.01
C PHE A 232 3.42 -18.60 12.81
N THR A 233 4.17 -19.55 12.29
CA THR A 233 5.43 -20.00 12.88
C THR A 233 6.49 -20.03 11.80
N ILE A 234 7.61 -19.33 12.04
CA ILE A 234 8.80 -19.37 11.19
C ILE A 234 9.93 -20.07 11.95
N ASN A 235 10.71 -20.88 11.23
CA ASN A 235 11.82 -21.61 11.77
C ASN A 235 13.08 -21.36 10.94
N ASP A 236 14.18 -21.28 11.63
CA ASP A 236 15.53 -21.33 11.10
C ASP A 236 16.22 -22.59 11.63
N SER A 237 16.70 -23.45 10.73
CA SER A 237 17.22 -24.78 11.11
C SER A 237 18.61 -24.72 11.71
N TYR A 238 19.38 -23.66 11.48
CA TYR A 238 20.68 -23.44 12.08
C TYR A 238 20.56 -22.75 13.45
N GLY A 239 19.59 -21.85 13.61
CA GLY A 239 19.25 -21.23 14.88
C GLY A 239 19.82 -19.82 15.08
N ASP A 240 20.21 -19.14 14.00
CA ASP A 240 20.69 -17.75 14.00
C ASP A 240 19.68 -16.76 13.39
N GLY A 241 18.51 -17.26 12.95
CA GLY A 241 17.42 -16.49 12.42
C GLY A 241 17.65 -16.03 10.98
N ILE A 242 16.82 -15.09 10.48
CA ILE A 242 16.94 -14.57 9.11
C ILE A 242 17.56 -13.16 9.05
N CYS A 243 17.92 -12.58 10.19
CA CYS A 243 18.55 -11.26 10.34
C CYS A 243 19.46 -11.25 11.56
N CYS A 244 20.54 -10.52 11.61
CA CYS A 244 21.07 -9.54 10.65
C CYS A 244 22.58 -9.83 10.42
N GLU A 245 23.11 -10.94 11.01
CA GLU A 245 24.54 -11.30 10.94
C GLU A 245 24.91 -11.77 9.52
N TYR A 246 24.00 -12.51 8.86
CA TYR A 246 24.23 -13.11 7.54
C TYR A 246 23.29 -12.56 6.45
N GLY A 247 22.66 -11.43 6.68
CA GLY A 247 21.78 -10.74 5.73
C GLY A 247 20.63 -10.03 6.45
N ASN A 248 19.88 -9.23 5.70
CA ASN A 248 18.73 -8.49 6.23
C ASN A 248 17.42 -9.17 5.79
N GLY A 249 17.22 -10.42 6.22
CA GLY A 249 15.98 -11.13 6.00
C GLY A 249 14.84 -10.55 6.82
N SER A 250 13.62 -10.72 6.33
CA SER A 250 12.40 -10.29 7.04
C SER A 250 11.18 -11.05 6.52
N TYR A 251 10.10 -11.08 7.29
CA TYR A 251 8.82 -11.58 6.83
C TYR A 251 7.70 -10.62 7.21
N ASP A 252 6.61 -10.68 6.43
CA ASP A 252 5.36 -9.96 6.68
C ASP A 252 4.16 -10.79 6.21
N ILE A 253 3.10 -10.79 6.99
CA ILE A 253 1.79 -11.31 6.61
C ILE A 253 0.83 -10.14 6.64
N SER A 254 0.24 -9.82 5.49
CA SER A 254 -0.66 -8.68 5.34
C SER A 254 -2.00 -9.05 4.70
N LEU A 255 -3.03 -8.29 5.02
CA LEU A 255 -4.35 -8.35 4.40
C LEU A 255 -4.73 -6.95 3.93
N ALA A 256 -5.07 -6.81 2.65
CA ALA A 256 -5.39 -5.51 2.04
C ALA A 256 -4.32 -4.42 2.30
N ASN A 257 -3.04 -4.81 2.24
CA ASN A 257 -1.87 -3.99 2.54
C ASN A 257 -1.74 -3.55 4.02
N ILE A 258 -2.45 -4.18 4.92
CA ILE A 258 -2.29 -3.99 6.37
C ILE A 258 -1.48 -5.16 6.91
N SER A 259 -0.30 -4.91 7.49
CA SER A 259 0.51 -5.94 8.13
C SER A 259 -0.23 -6.51 9.36
N LEU A 260 -0.42 -7.81 9.38
CA LEU A 260 -1.04 -8.55 10.49
C LEU A 260 0.04 -9.06 11.46
N VAL A 261 1.12 -9.60 10.92
CA VAL A 261 2.32 -10.01 11.66
C VAL A 261 3.55 -9.82 10.79
N SER A 262 4.63 -9.34 11.39
CA SER A 262 5.92 -9.18 10.72
C SER A 262 7.06 -9.45 11.68
N GLY A 263 8.26 -9.68 11.15
CA GLY A 263 9.46 -9.89 11.96
C GLY A 263 10.72 -10.09 11.11
N ALA A 264 11.85 -10.08 11.79
CA ALA A 264 13.17 -10.27 11.18
C ALA A 264 14.13 -10.99 12.15
N THR A 265 14.15 -10.57 13.41
CA THR A 265 15.12 -10.99 14.40
C THR A 265 14.51 -12.03 15.33
N PHE A 266 14.92 -13.28 15.18
CA PHE A 266 14.61 -14.39 16.07
C PHE A 266 15.80 -15.37 16.07
N THR A 267 15.76 -16.41 16.86
CA THR A 267 16.80 -17.44 16.85
C THR A 267 16.33 -18.66 16.04
N GLN A 268 15.94 -19.72 16.69
CA GLN A 268 15.54 -20.97 16.00
C GLN A 268 14.09 -20.96 15.53
N THR A 269 13.21 -20.29 16.25
CA THR A 269 11.75 -20.30 15.97
C THR A 269 11.12 -19.03 16.52
N GLU A 270 10.21 -18.47 15.75
CA GLU A 270 9.28 -17.43 16.19
C GLU A 270 7.85 -17.84 15.86
N SER A 271 6.90 -17.59 16.77
CA SER A 271 5.47 -17.81 16.53
C SER A 271 4.68 -16.56 16.90
N LYS A 272 3.81 -16.13 16.00
CA LYS A 272 2.90 -14.99 16.18
C LYS A 272 1.49 -15.37 15.79
N THR A 273 0.50 -14.82 16.52
CA THR A 273 -0.91 -15.06 16.24
C THR A 273 -1.53 -13.86 15.53
N PHE A 274 -2.48 -14.14 14.64
CA PHE A 274 -3.31 -13.12 14.00
C PHE A 274 -4.73 -13.64 13.81
N THR A 275 -5.69 -12.71 13.75
CA THR A 275 -7.11 -13.05 13.56
C THR A 275 -7.60 -12.47 12.24
N LEU A 276 -8.32 -13.25 11.46
CA LEU A 276 -9.00 -12.84 10.25
C LEU A 276 -10.50 -12.84 10.45
N SER A 277 -11.16 -11.73 10.08
CA SER A 277 -12.60 -11.64 10.06
C SER A 277 -13.07 -10.95 8.78
N SER A 278 -13.94 -11.61 8.00
CA SER A 278 -14.56 -10.99 6.85
C SER A 278 -15.44 -9.83 7.32
N VAL A 279 -15.26 -8.68 6.71
CA VAL A 279 -16.11 -7.49 6.94
C VAL A 279 -17.51 -7.75 6.37
N GLY A 280 -18.29 -8.47 7.13
CA GLY A 280 -19.68 -8.80 6.89
C GLY A 280 -20.37 -9.15 8.20
N ASN A 281 -20.67 -8.11 9.00
CA ASN A 281 -21.67 -8.08 10.08
C ASN A 281 -21.63 -9.20 11.15
N THR A 282 -21.13 -8.93 12.30
CA THR A 282 -21.62 -9.04 13.69
C THR A 282 -20.52 -9.29 14.72
N GLY A 283 -20.26 -8.30 15.56
CA GLY A 283 -20.02 -8.32 16.98
C GLY A 283 -18.98 -9.26 17.61
N GLY A 284 -17.81 -8.70 17.98
CA GLY A 284 -16.90 -9.30 18.93
C GLY A 284 -15.56 -8.56 18.93
N GLY A 285 -15.37 -7.60 19.88
CA GLY A 285 -14.28 -6.64 19.87
C GLY A 285 -12.88 -7.24 19.77
N SER A 286 -12.17 -6.82 18.71
CA SER A 286 -10.72 -6.80 18.63
C SER A 286 -10.29 -5.34 18.63
N SER A 287 -9.22 -4.99 19.31
CA SER A 287 -8.70 -3.63 19.39
C SER A 287 -8.37 -3.09 18.00
N GLY A 288 -9.17 -2.13 17.49
CA GLY A 288 -9.01 -1.51 16.18
C GLY A 288 -10.26 -1.51 15.29
N ASP A 289 -11.25 -2.39 15.55
CA ASP A 289 -12.52 -2.34 14.83
C ASP A 289 -13.38 -1.17 15.34
N PRO A 290 -13.72 -0.16 14.50
CA PRO A 290 -14.57 0.96 14.90
C PRO A 290 -16.01 0.55 15.19
N GLY A 291 -16.38 -0.75 15.03
CA GLY A 291 -17.73 -1.25 15.29
C GLY A 291 -18.78 -0.49 14.47
N ASN A 292 -19.81 0.00 15.17
CA ASN A 292 -20.89 0.77 14.54
C ASN A 292 -20.58 2.28 14.38
N TYR A 293 -19.34 2.71 14.58
CA TYR A 293 -18.99 4.13 14.55
C TYR A 293 -19.36 4.80 13.22
N TYR A 294 -19.13 4.12 12.11
CA TYR A 294 -19.40 4.63 10.74
C TYR A 294 -20.72 4.12 10.13
N GLN A 295 -21.58 3.41 10.87
CA GLN A 295 -22.78 2.76 10.33
C GLN A 295 -23.76 3.69 9.59
N ASN A 296 -23.73 4.99 9.88
CA ASN A 296 -24.61 5.98 9.27
C ASN A 296 -23.90 6.81 8.17
N ILE A 297 -22.66 6.49 7.82
CA ILE A 297 -21.96 7.16 6.74
C ILE A 297 -22.58 6.73 5.41
N SER A 298 -22.90 7.72 4.58
CA SER A 298 -23.54 7.51 3.29
C SER A 298 -22.58 6.81 2.30
N THR A 299 -23.16 6.21 1.27
CA THR A 299 -22.40 5.67 0.12
C THR A 299 -21.98 6.76 -0.88
N GLN A 300 -22.11 8.04 -0.52
CA GLN A 300 -21.74 9.17 -1.35
C GLN A 300 -20.21 9.26 -1.52
N THR A 301 -19.81 10.04 -2.50
CA THR A 301 -18.40 10.36 -2.80
C THR A 301 -18.20 11.87 -2.83
N GLY A 302 -16.95 12.30 -3.02
CA GLY A 302 -16.60 13.70 -3.09
C GLY A 302 -16.86 14.43 -1.78
N TYR A 303 -17.10 15.70 -1.87
CA TYR A 303 -17.23 16.55 -0.68
C TYR A 303 -18.51 16.32 0.13
N THR A 304 -19.50 15.60 -0.43
CA THR A 304 -20.66 15.15 0.34
C THR A 304 -20.25 14.12 1.39
N LEU A 305 -19.44 13.13 1.01
CA LEU A 305 -18.86 12.17 1.96
C LEU A 305 -17.99 12.88 3.00
N LYS A 306 -17.19 13.86 2.59
CA LYS A 306 -16.36 14.64 3.52
C LYS A 306 -17.20 15.34 4.58
N THR A 307 -18.35 15.96 4.19
CA THR A 307 -19.27 16.61 5.12
C THR A 307 -19.96 15.59 6.05
N ASP A 308 -20.36 14.41 5.54
CA ASP A 308 -20.93 13.34 6.39
C ASP A 308 -19.91 12.88 7.45
N LEU A 309 -18.64 12.73 7.06
CA LEU A 309 -17.56 12.42 7.99
C LEU A 309 -17.31 13.56 8.98
N HIS A 310 -17.32 14.83 8.51
CA HIS A 310 -17.23 15.98 9.39
C HIS A 310 -18.32 15.93 10.47
N ASP A 311 -19.57 15.69 10.05
CA ASP A 311 -20.71 15.64 10.98
C ASP A 311 -20.57 14.53 12.02
N LEU A 312 -19.96 13.41 11.66
CA LEU A 312 -19.66 12.31 12.57
C LEU A 312 -18.56 12.66 13.57
N ILE A 313 -17.44 13.24 13.11
CA ILE A 313 -16.22 13.42 13.91
C ILE A 313 -16.08 14.82 14.54
N LYS A 314 -16.96 15.78 14.22
CA LYS A 314 -16.85 17.19 14.67
C LYS A 314 -16.95 17.38 16.17
N THR A 315 -17.55 16.42 16.88
CA THR A 315 -17.74 16.49 18.33
C THR A 315 -16.73 15.60 19.03
N HIS A 316 -15.81 16.18 19.76
CA HIS A 316 -14.91 15.46 20.66
C HIS A 316 -14.66 16.25 21.95
N SER A 317 -14.19 15.58 22.98
CA SER A 317 -13.88 16.18 24.26
C SER A 317 -12.44 16.66 24.28
N ALA A 318 -12.23 17.97 24.16
CA ALA A 318 -10.89 18.55 24.32
C ALA A 318 -10.37 18.29 25.74
N GLN A 319 -9.31 17.50 25.87
CA GLN A 319 -8.72 17.13 27.17
C GLN A 319 -7.71 18.17 27.67
N GLY A 320 -7.44 19.18 26.85
CA GLY A 320 -6.49 20.25 27.12
C GLY A 320 -5.04 19.87 26.84
N TYR A 321 -4.24 20.87 26.51
CA TYR A 321 -2.86 20.71 26.03
C TYR A 321 -1.92 19.97 27.01
N GLY A 322 -2.21 20.01 28.33
CA GLY A 322 -1.43 19.27 29.33
C GLY A 322 -1.63 17.75 29.27
N ALA A 323 -2.83 17.31 28.90
CA ALA A 323 -3.17 15.89 28.86
C ALA A 323 -2.42 15.11 27.76
N ILE A 324 -1.89 15.80 26.76
CA ILE A 324 -1.08 15.21 25.68
C ILE A 324 0.14 14.47 26.24
N TRP A 325 0.77 14.96 27.28
CA TRP A 325 1.89 14.28 27.94
C TRP A 325 1.51 12.92 28.52
N THR A 326 0.31 12.84 29.12
CA THR A 326 -0.22 11.57 29.64
C THR A 326 -0.57 10.62 28.50
N PHE A 327 -1.11 11.16 27.40
CA PHE A 327 -1.37 10.36 26.21
C PHE A 327 -0.07 9.75 25.66
N TYR A 328 0.98 10.52 25.51
CA TYR A 328 2.28 10.01 25.03
C TYR A 328 2.85 8.93 25.95
N ALA A 329 2.83 9.15 27.26
CA ALA A 329 3.36 8.19 28.22
C ALA A 329 2.66 6.83 28.22
N ASN A 330 1.45 6.76 27.67
CA ASN A 330 0.64 5.53 27.64
C ASN A 330 0.46 4.96 26.22
N HIS A 331 0.50 5.80 25.18
CA HIS A 331 0.05 5.43 23.84
C HIS A 331 0.96 5.90 22.70
N SER A 332 2.13 6.47 23.00
CA SER A 332 3.12 6.86 21.98
C SER A 332 4.49 6.31 22.40
N LEU A 333 4.53 5.01 22.67
CA LEU A 333 5.74 4.30 23.02
C LEU A 333 6.22 3.52 21.80
N ASP A 334 7.53 3.40 21.66
CA ASP A 334 8.10 2.51 20.68
C ASP A 334 7.90 1.05 21.10
N THR A 335 6.90 0.45 20.46
CA THR A 335 6.54 -0.97 20.55
C THR A 335 6.50 -1.61 19.15
N TYR A 336 6.95 -0.89 18.14
CA TYR A 336 6.80 -1.26 16.72
C TYR A 336 8.13 -1.46 15.99
N PHE A 337 9.20 -0.81 16.49
CA PHE A 337 10.54 -0.87 15.89
C PHE A 337 11.50 -1.58 16.84
N GLU A 338 12.23 -0.86 17.71
CA GLU A 338 13.11 -1.48 18.71
C GLU A 338 12.37 -2.18 19.85
N ASN A 339 11.10 -1.83 20.06
CA ASN A 339 10.27 -2.34 21.16
C ASN A 339 10.92 -2.15 22.54
N ASP A 340 11.57 -1.02 22.75
CA ASP A 340 12.33 -0.70 23.97
C ASP A 340 11.52 0.06 25.02
N GLY A 341 10.28 0.49 24.66
CA GLY A 341 9.37 1.23 25.52
C GLY A 341 9.73 2.70 25.72
N SER A 342 10.65 3.22 24.92
CA SER A 342 10.93 4.65 24.80
C SER A 342 9.73 5.40 24.17
N ILE A 343 9.80 6.72 24.09
CA ILE A 343 8.83 7.51 23.33
C ILE A 343 9.07 7.30 21.84
N LEU A 344 8.04 6.88 21.09
CA LEU A 344 8.06 6.86 19.64
C LEU A 344 8.11 8.30 19.11
N ASP A 345 9.28 8.71 18.68
CA ASP A 345 9.59 10.05 18.18
C ASP A 345 9.69 10.04 16.66
N ILE A 346 8.66 10.54 15.96
CA ILE A 346 8.59 10.49 14.50
C ILE A 346 9.68 11.30 13.76
N TYR A 347 10.50 12.08 14.48
CA TYR A 347 11.61 12.84 13.91
C TYR A 347 12.99 12.29 14.31
N ALA A 348 13.03 11.24 15.13
CA ALA A 348 14.25 10.56 15.57
C ALA A 348 14.30 9.08 15.20
N GLU A 349 13.15 8.46 15.09
CA GLU A 349 12.94 7.04 14.77
C GLU A 349 13.68 6.59 13.52
N LYS A 350 14.33 5.43 13.58
CA LYS A 350 14.99 4.76 12.47
C LYS A 350 14.44 3.37 12.26
N PRO A 351 13.39 3.20 11.46
CA PRO A 351 12.65 1.94 11.31
C PRO A 351 13.46 0.68 11.01
N PHE A 352 14.69 0.85 10.51
CA PHE A 352 15.57 -0.25 10.11
C PHE A 352 16.93 -0.23 10.84
N GLY A 353 17.00 0.34 12.03
CA GLY A 353 18.24 0.40 12.79
C GLY A 353 18.08 1.15 14.09
N SER A 354 19.03 1.01 15.00
CA SER A 354 18.93 1.66 16.31
C SER A 354 18.86 3.18 16.20
N ASP A 355 18.00 3.76 17.00
CA ASP A 355 17.85 5.19 17.13
C ASP A 355 19.15 5.87 17.58
N SER A 356 19.37 7.09 17.10
CA SER A 356 20.52 7.87 17.53
C SER A 356 20.44 8.28 19.00
N TYR A 357 19.22 8.37 19.50
CA TYR A 357 18.85 8.67 20.88
C TYR A 357 17.37 8.30 21.09
N SER A 358 17.03 7.89 22.30
CA SER A 358 15.66 7.58 22.71
C SER A 358 15.28 8.39 23.95
N TYR A 359 13.99 8.53 24.20
CA TYR A 359 13.47 9.32 25.32
C TYR A 359 12.66 8.48 26.30
N THR A 360 13.01 8.62 27.57
CA THR A 360 12.24 8.04 28.66
C THR A 360 10.95 8.85 28.87
N LYS A 361 9.80 8.18 28.80
CA LYS A 361 8.50 8.81 29.04
C LYS A 361 8.48 9.57 30.36
N VAL A 362 7.81 10.72 30.40
CA VAL A 362 7.66 11.63 31.52
C VAL A 362 8.95 12.36 31.90
N THR A 363 10.09 11.66 31.95
CA THR A 363 11.38 12.21 32.38
C THR A 363 11.95 13.21 31.39
N ASP A 364 11.95 12.86 30.11
CA ASP A 364 12.65 13.63 29.07
C ASP A 364 11.73 14.60 28.29
N GLN A 365 10.52 14.87 28.82
CA GLN A 365 9.66 15.91 28.25
C GLN A 365 10.21 17.31 28.52
N CYS A 366 10.16 18.18 27.54
CA CYS A 366 10.69 19.54 27.69
C CYS A 366 9.98 20.64 26.90
N GLY A 367 10.41 21.86 27.22
CA GLY A 367 10.19 23.06 26.45
C GLY A 367 11.48 23.77 26.03
N ASN A 368 12.67 23.31 26.53
CA ASN A 368 13.98 23.92 26.26
C ASN A 368 14.95 22.85 25.80
N TYR A 369 15.62 23.10 24.68
CA TYR A 369 16.59 22.20 24.04
C TYR A 369 17.71 23.05 23.38
N SER A 370 18.89 22.47 23.23
CA SER A 370 20.04 23.10 22.56
C SER A 370 20.54 22.33 21.35
N GLY A 371 20.04 21.13 21.11
CA GLY A 371 20.36 20.24 20.00
C GLY A 371 19.46 19.02 20.01
N GLU A 372 19.61 18.15 19.01
CA GLU A 372 18.96 16.85 18.95
C GLU A 372 19.33 15.98 20.16
N GLY A 373 18.44 15.09 20.57
CA GLY A 373 18.62 14.21 21.72
C GLY A 373 18.47 14.92 23.07
N GLY A 374 18.03 16.18 23.09
CA GLY A 374 17.87 16.95 24.33
C GLY A 374 16.62 16.58 25.12
N CYS A 375 15.49 16.47 24.47
CA CYS A 375 14.20 16.11 25.05
C CYS A 375 13.10 16.05 23.97
N TYR A 376 12.02 15.33 24.25
CA TYR A 376 10.87 15.30 23.35
C TYR A 376 9.82 16.37 23.67
N ASN A 377 9.09 16.79 22.63
CA ASN A 377 8.08 17.83 22.69
C ASN A 377 6.77 17.38 22.01
N ARG A 378 5.78 18.27 21.97
CA ARG A 378 4.47 18.08 21.33
C ARG A 378 4.48 18.83 20.00
N GLU A 379 4.62 18.09 18.91
CA GLU A 379 4.57 18.61 17.56
C GLU A 379 3.14 18.71 17.06
N HIS A 380 2.71 19.91 16.69
CA HIS A 380 1.50 20.08 15.92
C HIS A 380 1.83 19.89 14.44
N SER A 381 1.56 18.71 13.89
CA SER A 381 1.81 18.42 12.47
C SER A 381 1.11 19.43 11.56
N PHE A 382 -0.09 19.86 11.94
CA PHE A 382 -0.77 21.05 11.43
C PHE A 382 -0.48 22.22 12.39
N PRO A 383 0.44 23.14 12.06
CA PRO A 383 0.97 24.13 12.99
C PRO A 383 -0.09 25.04 13.62
N LYS A 384 0.12 25.38 14.87
CA LYS A 384 -0.77 26.30 15.61
C LYS A 384 -0.96 27.64 14.92
N SER A 385 0.09 28.16 14.29
CA SER A 385 0.00 29.42 13.55
C SER A 385 -0.97 29.36 12.37
N TRP A 386 -1.25 28.17 11.84
CA TRP A 386 -2.16 28.01 10.71
C TRP A 386 -3.63 28.13 11.12
N PHE A 387 -3.99 27.72 12.34
CA PHE A 387 -5.35 27.85 12.87
C PHE A 387 -5.52 28.97 13.91
N GLY A 388 -4.58 29.92 13.97
CA GLY A 388 -4.72 31.15 14.76
C GLY A 388 -4.10 31.08 16.17
N GLY A 389 -3.35 30.04 16.52
CA GLY A 389 -2.61 29.95 17.78
C GLY A 389 -3.12 28.88 18.75
N LYS A 390 -3.14 29.18 20.04
CA LYS A 390 -3.57 28.25 21.10
C LYS A 390 -5.10 28.21 21.21
N ILE A 391 -5.78 27.80 20.14
CA ILE A 391 -7.24 27.76 20.06
C ILE A 391 -7.74 26.34 20.23
N GLU A 392 -8.59 26.09 21.21
CA GLU A 392 -9.26 24.80 21.40
C GLU A 392 -10.47 24.68 20.44
N PRO A 393 -10.80 23.45 19.98
CA PRO A 393 -10.19 22.18 20.36
C PRO A 393 -8.91 21.83 19.61
N MET A 394 -8.52 22.56 18.55
CA MET A 394 -7.38 22.27 17.69
C MET A 394 -6.05 22.16 18.45
N ASN A 395 -5.87 23.00 19.48
CA ASN A 395 -4.62 23.05 20.25
C ASN A 395 -4.34 21.78 21.06
N SER A 396 -5.35 20.95 21.30
CA SER A 396 -5.22 19.69 22.06
C SER A 396 -5.78 18.46 21.34
N ASP A 397 -6.13 18.58 20.06
CA ASP A 397 -6.64 17.46 19.25
C ASP A 397 -5.51 16.49 18.93
N ILE A 398 -5.58 15.31 19.56
CA ILE A 398 -4.47 14.34 19.53
C ILE A 398 -4.22 13.73 18.13
N HIS A 399 -5.20 13.78 17.22
CA HIS A 399 -5.05 13.22 15.88
C HIS A 399 -4.02 13.92 15.00
N HIS A 400 -3.56 15.10 15.38
CA HIS A 400 -2.51 15.81 14.64
C HIS A 400 -1.33 16.27 15.49
N ILE A 401 -1.21 15.76 16.72
CA ILE A 401 -0.13 16.17 17.66
C ILE A 401 0.71 14.94 18.00
N PHE A 402 1.98 14.96 17.61
CA PHE A 402 2.91 13.84 17.74
C PHE A 402 4.05 14.16 18.73
N ALA A 403 4.61 13.11 19.34
CA ALA A 403 5.85 13.25 20.09
C ALA A 403 7.02 13.39 19.11
N THR A 404 7.89 14.35 19.35
CA THR A 404 9.06 14.61 18.51
C THR A 404 10.19 15.24 19.29
N ASP A 405 11.42 15.03 18.84
CA ASP A 405 12.58 15.80 19.31
C ASP A 405 12.28 17.30 19.28
N GLY A 406 12.54 17.97 20.41
CA GLY A 406 12.22 19.39 20.55
C GLY A 406 13.03 20.28 19.63
N TYR A 407 14.29 19.93 19.35
CA TYR A 407 15.15 20.71 18.46
C TYR A 407 14.73 20.54 16.99
N VAL A 408 14.45 19.31 16.54
CA VAL A 408 13.97 19.03 15.18
C VAL A 408 12.61 19.68 14.96
N ASN A 409 11.70 19.61 15.94
CA ASN A 409 10.44 20.35 15.94
C ASN A 409 10.67 21.87 15.74
N SER A 410 11.66 22.45 16.42
CA SER A 410 11.98 23.87 16.23
C SER A 410 12.52 24.17 14.83
N LYS A 411 13.25 23.25 14.21
CA LYS A 411 13.70 23.38 12.82
C LYS A 411 12.53 23.34 11.84
N ARG A 412 11.57 22.44 12.09
CA ARG A 412 10.33 22.40 11.31
C ARG A 412 9.56 23.71 11.45
N GLY A 413 9.42 24.26 12.63
CA GLY A 413 8.70 25.50 12.87
C GLY A 413 7.28 25.43 12.34
N SER A 414 6.94 26.32 11.39
CA SER A 414 5.64 26.32 10.72
C SER A 414 5.75 26.06 9.21
N TYR A 415 6.88 25.57 8.73
CA TYR A 415 7.06 25.25 7.32
C TYR A 415 6.10 24.14 6.89
N PRO A 416 5.56 24.20 5.66
CA PRO A 416 4.80 23.08 5.08
C PRO A 416 5.60 21.79 5.04
N TYR A 417 4.93 20.67 5.12
CA TYR A 417 5.52 19.41 4.68
C TYR A 417 5.71 19.41 3.17
N GLY A 418 6.78 18.74 2.71
CA GLY A 418 7.11 18.65 1.30
C GLY A 418 8.34 17.78 1.06
N GLU A 419 8.71 17.58 -0.19
CA GLU A 419 9.88 16.82 -0.60
C GLU A 419 11.04 17.78 -0.88
N VAL A 420 12.21 17.52 -0.27
CA VAL A 420 13.36 18.43 -0.27
C VAL A 420 14.34 18.08 -1.38
N ALA A 421 14.57 19.02 -2.30
CA ALA A 421 15.62 18.92 -3.32
C ALA A 421 17.01 19.24 -2.78
N SER A 422 17.11 20.24 -1.89
CA SER A 422 18.38 20.69 -1.32
C SER A 422 18.18 21.03 0.16
N ALA A 423 18.72 20.18 1.03
CA ALA A 423 18.58 20.33 2.47
C ALA A 423 19.51 21.42 3.02
N THR A 424 18.96 22.27 3.88
CA THR A 424 19.69 23.20 4.74
C THR A 424 19.87 22.65 6.15
N PHE A 425 19.08 21.66 6.54
CA PHE A 425 19.19 20.90 7.76
C PHE A 425 18.78 19.44 7.48
N THR A 426 19.47 18.52 8.11
CA THR A 426 19.14 17.08 8.12
C THR A 426 19.31 16.58 9.55
N SER A 427 18.27 15.91 10.08
CA SER A 427 18.30 15.30 11.40
C SER A 427 19.02 13.94 11.39
N SER A 428 19.20 13.37 12.56
CA SER A 428 19.89 12.08 12.74
C SER A 428 19.14 10.89 12.08
N ASN A 429 17.83 10.98 11.86
CA ASN A 429 17.03 9.98 11.15
C ASN A 429 16.81 10.30 9.66
N ASN A 430 17.50 11.31 9.10
CA ASN A 430 17.36 11.81 7.73
C ASN A 430 16.10 12.64 7.43
N THR A 431 15.33 13.07 8.42
CA THR A 431 14.32 14.11 8.23
C THR A 431 15.01 15.41 7.78
N LYS A 432 14.43 16.14 6.83
CA LYS A 432 15.10 17.28 6.16
C LYS A 432 14.29 18.56 6.22
N LEU A 433 14.99 19.69 6.28
CA LEU A 433 14.43 21.01 5.99
C LEU A 433 15.21 21.61 4.82
N GLY A 434 14.54 22.14 3.82
CA GLY A 434 15.24 22.73 2.67
C GLY A 434 14.32 23.21 1.57
N THR A 435 14.92 23.49 0.42
CA THR A 435 14.15 23.92 -0.76
C THR A 435 13.36 22.75 -1.34
N ALA A 436 12.08 22.96 -1.64
CA ALA A 436 11.19 21.98 -2.24
C ALA A 436 11.69 21.47 -3.60
N THR A 437 11.35 20.23 -3.94
CA THR A 437 11.57 19.69 -5.29
C THR A 437 10.68 20.42 -6.32
N ILE A 438 11.19 20.61 -7.53
CA ILE A 438 10.44 21.24 -8.62
C ILE A 438 9.14 20.47 -8.94
N ALA A 439 9.18 19.14 -8.78
CA ALA A 439 8.04 18.25 -9.04
C ALA A 439 6.82 18.54 -8.16
N LEU A 440 7.02 19.15 -6.98
CA LEU A 440 5.90 19.55 -6.12
C LEU A 440 5.04 20.67 -6.70
N GLY A 441 5.58 21.51 -7.58
CA GLY A 441 4.92 22.75 -8.01
C GLY A 441 4.95 23.87 -6.95
N TYR A 442 5.79 23.73 -5.94
CA TYR A 442 6.07 24.70 -4.88
C TYR A 442 7.59 24.90 -4.76
N SER A 443 8.05 26.15 -4.62
CA SER A 443 9.47 26.47 -4.75
C SER A 443 10.11 27.04 -3.48
N SER A 444 9.38 27.07 -2.36
CA SER A 444 9.89 27.59 -1.08
C SER A 444 10.43 26.47 -0.18
N THR A 445 10.75 26.84 1.06
CA THR A 445 11.23 25.87 2.08
C THR A 445 10.11 24.97 2.54
N VAL A 446 10.42 23.68 2.61
CA VAL A 446 9.54 22.60 3.11
C VAL A 446 10.31 21.71 4.09
N PHE A 447 9.56 20.98 4.90
CA PHE A 447 10.08 19.99 5.82
C PHE A 447 9.66 18.59 5.36
N GLU A 448 10.62 17.70 5.18
CA GLU A 448 10.43 16.33 4.71
C GLU A 448 10.70 15.34 5.82
N PRO A 449 9.67 14.67 6.36
CA PRO A 449 9.85 13.52 7.26
C PRO A 449 10.39 12.32 6.48
N ILE A 450 10.87 11.30 7.19
CA ILE A 450 11.22 10.02 6.57
C ILE A 450 9.97 9.35 6.00
N ASP A 451 10.17 8.43 5.05
CA ASP A 451 9.07 7.82 4.29
C ASP A 451 8.06 7.09 5.17
N GLU A 452 8.51 6.45 6.26
CA GLU A 452 7.72 5.71 7.24
C GLU A 452 6.61 6.52 7.94
N PHE A 453 6.71 7.84 7.97
CA PHE A 453 5.72 8.70 8.63
C PHE A 453 5.01 9.66 7.66
N LYS A 454 5.26 9.55 6.35
CA LYS A 454 4.64 10.44 5.36
C LYS A 454 3.14 10.22 5.27
N GLY A 455 2.69 8.98 5.26
CA GLY A 455 1.27 8.62 5.26
C GLY A 455 0.56 9.02 6.55
N ASP A 456 1.19 8.78 7.71
CA ASP A 456 0.67 9.18 9.03
C ASP A 456 0.35 10.68 9.04
N LEU A 457 1.31 11.49 8.59
CA LEU A 457 1.20 12.95 8.56
C LEU A 457 0.20 13.43 7.49
N ALA A 458 0.12 12.73 6.35
CA ALA A 458 -0.89 13.01 5.34
C ALA A 458 -2.30 12.77 5.89
N ARG A 459 -2.54 11.61 6.53
CA ARG A 459 -3.83 11.28 7.17
C ARG A 459 -4.19 12.22 8.32
N ALA A 460 -3.20 12.73 9.05
CA ALA A 460 -3.43 13.76 10.06
C ALA A 460 -3.87 15.10 9.44
N HIS A 461 -3.30 15.51 8.31
CA HIS A 461 -3.70 16.73 7.59
C HIS A 461 -5.09 16.59 6.95
N LEU A 462 -5.38 15.45 6.34
CA LEU A 462 -6.70 15.15 5.77
C LEU A 462 -7.78 15.09 6.86
N TYR A 463 -7.43 14.57 8.04
CA TYR A 463 -8.30 14.64 9.23
C TYR A 463 -8.60 16.10 9.60
N MET A 464 -7.60 16.95 9.71
CA MET A 464 -7.79 18.38 10.02
C MET A 464 -8.70 19.07 8.99
N ALA A 465 -8.51 18.77 7.70
CA ALA A 465 -9.34 19.26 6.61
C ALA A 465 -10.81 18.83 6.73
N THR A 466 -11.07 17.67 7.30
CA THR A 466 -12.41 17.11 7.47
C THR A 466 -13.01 17.51 8.81
N ARG A 467 -12.29 17.29 9.91
CA ARG A 467 -12.76 17.60 11.27
C ARG A 467 -13.15 19.07 11.44
N TYR A 468 -12.40 19.96 10.80
CA TYR A 468 -12.57 21.41 10.92
C TYR A 468 -13.14 22.07 9.64
N GLU A 469 -13.87 21.29 8.84
CA GLU A 469 -14.48 21.75 7.59
C GLU A 469 -15.24 23.07 7.73
N ASN A 470 -15.97 23.24 8.82
CA ASN A 470 -16.81 24.42 9.06
C ASN A 470 -16.04 25.72 9.36
N VAL A 471 -14.72 25.65 9.59
CA VAL A 471 -13.89 26.82 9.97
C VAL A 471 -12.59 26.93 9.17
N ILE A 472 -12.12 25.86 8.53
CA ILE A 472 -10.78 25.78 7.93
C ILE A 472 -10.55 26.78 6.81
N SER A 473 -11.59 27.16 6.07
CA SER A 473 -11.48 28.20 5.03
C SER A 473 -11.03 29.57 5.57
N ASN A 474 -11.27 29.83 6.86
CA ASN A 474 -10.83 31.08 7.49
C ASN A 474 -9.36 31.06 7.90
N TRP A 475 -8.67 29.92 7.80
CA TRP A 475 -7.30 29.77 8.28
C TRP A 475 -6.24 30.16 7.26
N GLN A 476 -6.60 30.25 5.98
CA GLN A 476 -5.66 30.58 4.91
C GLN A 476 -4.83 31.83 5.24
N THR A 477 -5.47 32.89 5.71
CA THR A 477 -4.82 34.18 5.95
C THR A 477 -4.11 34.31 7.30
N ASN A 478 -4.07 33.28 8.13
CA ASN A 478 -3.46 33.34 9.46
C ASN A 478 -1.92 33.45 9.42
N SER A 479 -1.30 32.95 8.37
CA SER A 479 0.15 33.06 8.15
C SER A 479 0.51 32.88 6.67
N THR A 480 1.72 33.29 6.28
CA THR A 480 2.22 33.03 4.92
C THR A 480 2.37 31.54 4.61
N TYR A 481 2.53 30.70 5.64
CA TYR A 481 2.64 29.25 5.47
C TYR A 481 1.25 28.61 5.31
N SER A 482 0.23 29.08 6.05
CA SER A 482 -1.14 28.61 5.83
C SER A 482 -1.68 29.05 4.45
N ASP A 483 -1.36 30.28 4.00
CA ASP A 483 -1.70 30.76 2.67
C ASP A 483 -1.06 29.91 1.56
N ALA A 484 0.15 29.41 1.78
CA ALA A 484 0.85 28.56 0.82
C ALA A 484 0.25 27.17 0.64
N ILE A 485 -0.53 26.67 1.61
CA ILE A 485 -1.05 25.29 1.61
C ILE A 485 -2.57 25.20 1.58
N LEU A 486 -3.29 26.24 1.99
CA LEU A 486 -4.76 26.29 2.03
C LEU A 486 -5.29 27.14 0.88
N ASP A 487 -6.32 26.66 0.20
CA ASP A 487 -6.95 27.36 -0.93
C ASP A 487 -8.14 28.27 -0.52
N GLY A 488 -8.41 28.39 0.78
CA GLY A 488 -9.50 29.18 1.33
C GLY A 488 -10.89 28.57 1.15
N SER A 489 -10.98 27.30 0.71
CA SER A 489 -12.25 26.56 0.61
C SER A 489 -12.46 25.61 1.78
N ASN A 490 -13.73 25.26 2.07
CA ASN A 490 -14.08 24.22 3.01
C ASN A 490 -14.07 22.82 2.36
N ASN A 491 -14.12 22.75 1.05
CA ASN A 491 -14.27 21.51 0.29
C ASN A 491 -12.91 20.87 -0.04
N LYS A 492 -12.18 21.42 -1.00
CA LYS A 492 -10.86 20.91 -1.39
C LYS A 492 -9.82 21.17 -0.29
N VAL A 493 -9.88 22.34 0.33
CA VAL A 493 -9.08 22.81 1.47
C VAL A 493 -7.64 23.14 1.11
N PHE A 494 -6.93 22.24 0.43
CA PHE A 494 -5.51 22.40 0.16
C PHE A 494 -5.25 22.95 -1.24
N GLU A 495 -4.18 23.74 -1.36
CA GLU A 495 -3.60 24.07 -2.66
C GLU A 495 -3.29 22.76 -3.44
N THR A 496 -3.38 22.81 -4.76
CA THR A 496 -3.26 21.61 -5.61
C THR A 496 -1.95 20.86 -5.40
N TRP A 497 -0.84 21.59 -5.21
CA TRP A 497 0.46 20.96 -4.96
C TRP A 497 0.49 20.18 -3.64
N GLN A 498 -0.08 20.77 -2.58
CA GLN A 498 -0.15 20.16 -1.25
C GLN A 498 -1.07 18.95 -1.26
N LEU A 499 -2.25 19.07 -1.86
CA LEU A 499 -3.20 17.96 -1.97
C LEU A 499 -2.59 16.77 -2.72
N ASN A 500 -2.03 17.00 -3.91
CA ASN A 500 -1.40 15.93 -4.70
C ASN A 500 -0.27 15.22 -3.95
N MET A 501 0.49 15.95 -3.15
CA MET A 501 1.53 15.37 -2.31
C MET A 501 0.93 14.52 -1.19
N LEU A 502 -0.07 15.03 -0.47
CA LEU A 502 -0.73 14.29 0.61
C LEU A 502 -1.38 12.99 0.10
N LEU A 503 -2.04 13.03 -1.06
CA LEU A 503 -2.63 11.84 -1.70
C LEU A 503 -1.55 10.82 -2.06
N ARG A 504 -0.43 11.26 -2.64
CA ARG A 504 0.70 10.39 -2.97
C ARG A 504 1.35 9.79 -1.72
N TRP A 505 1.54 10.58 -0.65
CA TRP A 505 2.09 10.09 0.61
C TRP A 505 1.16 9.07 1.26
N HIS A 506 -0.14 9.35 1.27
CA HIS A 506 -1.15 8.40 1.76
C HIS A 506 -1.12 7.06 1.01
N ALA A 507 -0.96 7.11 -0.33
CA ALA A 507 -0.91 5.90 -1.15
C ALA A 507 0.40 5.11 -0.99
N ASN A 508 1.54 5.80 -0.79
CA ASN A 508 2.86 5.18 -0.71
C ASN A 508 3.23 4.67 0.70
N ASP A 509 2.57 5.20 1.71
CA ASP A 509 2.73 4.81 3.11
C ASP A 509 1.33 4.46 3.67
N PRO A 510 0.90 3.20 3.48
CA PRO A 510 -0.40 2.71 3.93
C PRO A 510 -0.55 2.74 5.45
N VAL A 511 -1.80 2.62 5.93
CA VAL A 511 -2.10 2.60 7.36
C VAL A 511 -1.37 1.44 8.04
N SER A 512 -0.64 1.78 9.09
CA SER A 512 0.14 0.84 9.89
C SER A 512 -0.56 0.48 11.21
N GLN A 513 -0.12 -0.60 11.86
CA GLN A 513 -0.65 -0.98 13.18
C GLN A 513 -0.45 0.13 14.23
N LYS A 514 0.67 0.86 14.19
CA LYS A 514 0.92 2.00 15.09
C LYS A 514 -0.14 3.10 14.97
N GLU A 515 -0.65 3.33 13.75
CA GLU A 515 -1.74 4.29 13.53
C GLU A 515 -3.09 3.77 14.01
N ILE A 516 -3.40 2.49 13.78
CA ILE A 516 -4.62 1.84 14.26
C ILE A 516 -4.70 1.92 15.78
N ASP A 517 -3.65 1.50 16.48
CA ASP A 517 -3.57 1.53 17.94
C ASP A 517 -3.66 2.96 18.49
N ARG A 518 -3.01 3.91 17.79
CA ARG A 518 -3.09 5.33 18.14
C ARG A 518 -4.50 5.89 17.92
N ASN A 519 -5.20 5.50 16.86
CA ASN A 519 -6.57 5.94 16.58
C ASN A 519 -7.56 5.42 17.63
N GLU A 520 -7.40 4.18 18.07
CA GLU A 520 -8.17 3.60 19.17
C GLU A 520 -7.92 4.32 20.50
N ALA A 521 -6.65 4.59 20.80
CA ALA A 521 -6.26 5.36 21.98
C ALA A 521 -6.82 6.79 21.93
N ALA A 522 -6.80 7.44 20.76
CA ALA A 522 -7.37 8.77 20.55
C ALA A 522 -8.89 8.76 20.75
N TYR A 523 -9.58 7.73 20.25
CA TYR A 523 -11.01 7.55 20.50
C TYR A 523 -11.32 7.44 22.01
N SER A 524 -10.55 6.61 22.70
CA SER A 524 -10.68 6.48 24.16
C SER A 524 -10.36 7.78 24.90
N HIS A 525 -9.42 8.59 24.38
CA HIS A 525 -8.96 9.82 24.99
C HIS A 525 -9.93 11.00 24.80
N GLN A 526 -10.42 11.19 23.56
CA GLN A 526 -11.18 12.38 23.19
C GLN A 526 -12.54 12.11 22.53
N GLY A 527 -12.88 10.86 22.19
CA GLY A 527 -14.21 10.43 21.77
C GLY A 527 -14.49 10.51 20.27
N ASN A 528 -13.50 10.81 19.43
CA ASN A 528 -13.62 10.71 17.98
C ASN A 528 -12.44 9.96 17.35
N ARG A 529 -12.62 9.53 16.11
CA ARG A 529 -11.67 8.73 15.35
C ARG A 529 -11.17 9.52 14.14
N ASN A 530 -10.00 9.16 13.63
CA ASN A 530 -9.56 9.59 12.31
C ASN A 530 -10.11 8.62 11.25
N PRO A 531 -11.07 9.06 10.41
CA PRO A 531 -11.70 8.16 9.43
C PRO A 531 -10.75 7.68 8.33
N PHE A 532 -9.63 8.35 8.13
CA PHE A 532 -8.64 7.99 7.10
C PHE A 532 -7.63 6.95 7.60
N ILE A 533 -7.72 6.56 8.87
CA ILE A 533 -7.04 5.40 9.44
C ILE A 533 -7.99 4.19 9.43
N ASP A 534 -9.25 4.36 9.87
CA ASP A 534 -10.23 3.28 9.88
C ASP A 534 -10.69 2.89 8.47
N HIS A 535 -10.77 3.85 7.56
CA HIS A 535 -11.27 3.74 6.18
C HIS A 535 -10.37 4.53 5.22
N PRO A 536 -9.14 4.07 4.96
CA PRO A 536 -8.20 4.79 4.11
C PRO A 536 -8.74 5.06 2.70
N GLU A 537 -9.61 4.20 2.18
CA GLU A 537 -10.28 4.37 0.90
C GLU A 537 -11.18 5.61 0.82
N TYR A 538 -11.54 6.23 1.93
CA TYR A 538 -12.31 7.48 1.92
C TYR A 538 -11.50 8.66 1.38
N VAL A 539 -10.18 8.60 1.46
CA VAL A 539 -9.30 9.63 0.90
C VAL A 539 -9.55 9.78 -0.61
N ASP A 540 -9.46 8.67 -1.33
CA ASP A 540 -9.69 8.66 -2.77
C ASP A 540 -11.14 8.97 -3.12
N LYS A 541 -12.10 8.42 -2.37
CA LYS A 541 -13.52 8.71 -2.56
C LYS A 541 -13.87 10.20 -2.40
N ILE A 542 -13.08 10.95 -1.66
CA ILE A 542 -13.31 12.39 -1.41
C ILE A 542 -12.55 13.26 -2.42
N TRP A 543 -11.25 13.06 -2.57
CA TRP A 543 -10.38 13.99 -3.30
C TRP A 543 -9.93 13.53 -4.67
N ALA A 544 -9.89 12.21 -4.97
CA ALA A 544 -9.49 11.73 -6.29
C ALA A 544 -10.61 11.78 -7.34
N VAL A 545 -11.87 11.93 -6.93
CA VAL A 545 -13.05 11.97 -7.83
C VAL A 545 -13.49 13.38 -8.22
N ASN A 546 -12.80 14.43 -7.77
CA ASN A 546 -13.17 15.84 -8.02
C ASN A 546 -12.21 16.55 -8.97
#